data_d015c36db9234bd7ee12e5e0e1d2466d
#
_entry.id   d015c36db9234bd7ee12e5e0e1d2466d
#
_cell.length_a   1.000
_cell.length_b   1.000
_cell.length_c   1.000
_cell.angle_alpha   90.00
_cell.angle_beta   90.00
_cell.angle_gamma   90.00
#
_symmetry.space_group_name_H-M   'P 1'
#
loop_
_entity.id
_entity.type
_entity.pdbx_description
1 polymer ?
#
loop_
_entity_poly.entity_id
_entity_poly.type
_entity_poly.pdbx_seq_one_letter_code
_entity_poly.pdbx_strand_id
1 'polypeptide(L)'
;MFGDKKPFGYVDNDGSYQGYDIELGNQLAKDLGVKVKYISVDAANRAEYLISNKVDITLANFTVTDERKKQVDFALPYMKVSLGVVSPKTGLITDVKQLEGKTLIVTKGTTAETYFEKNHPEIKLQKYDQYSDSYQALLDGRGDAFSTDNTEVLAWALENKGFEVGITSLGDPDTIAAAVQKGNQELLDFINKDIEKLGKENFFHKAYEKTLHPTYGYAAKADDLVVEGGKVD
;
A
#
# COMPACT_ATOMS: atom_id res chain seq x y z
N MET A 1 -6.94 -7.70 3.96
CA MET A 1 -6.04 -6.70 4.61
C MET A 1 -4.64 -7.25 4.66
N PHE A 2 -3.61 -6.42 4.66
CA PHE A 2 -2.28 -6.85 5.09
C PHE A 2 -2.26 -7.12 6.59
N GLY A 3 -1.38 -8.01 7.01
CA GLY A 3 -1.11 -8.30 8.42
C GLY A 3 0.27 -7.85 8.88
N ASP A 4 1.13 -7.36 7.95
CA ASP A 4 2.56 -7.09 8.15
C ASP A 4 3.03 -5.78 7.50
N LYS A 5 2.11 -4.90 7.09
CA LYS A 5 2.40 -3.63 6.40
C LYS A 5 2.04 -2.42 7.29
N LYS A 6 2.82 -2.18 8.34
CA LYS A 6 2.67 -1.00 9.21
C LYS A 6 3.11 0.28 8.47
N PRO A 7 2.38 1.41 8.59
CA PRO A 7 1.18 1.68 9.41
C PRO A 7 -0.16 1.52 8.67
N PHE A 8 -0.20 0.86 7.50
CA PHE A 8 -1.39 0.76 6.64
C PHE A 8 -2.34 -0.36 7.07
N GLY A 9 -1.82 -1.59 7.22
CA GLY A 9 -2.56 -2.76 7.69
C GLY A 9 -1.60 -3.75 8.35
N TYR A 10 -1.75 -3.96 9.64
CA TYR A 10 -0.89 -4.87 10.41
C TYR A 10 -1.65 -5.48 11.58
N VAL A 11 -1.12 -6.58 12.07
CA VAL A 11 -1.62 -7.23 13.30
C VAL A 11 -0.74 -6.79 14.46
N ASP A 12 -1.35 -6.23 15.49
CA ASP A 12 -0.67 -5.79 16.71
C ASP A 12 -0.40 -6.99 17.65
N ASN A 13 0.34 -6.75 18.73
CA ASN A 13 0.77 -7.78 19.68
C ASN A 13 -0.40 -8.49 20.37
N ASP A 14 -1.56 -7.86 20.48
CA ASP A 14 -2.79 -8.45 21.03
C ASP A 14 -3.63 -9.23 19.99
N GLY A 15 -3.15 -9.31 18.74
CA GLY A 15 -3.83 -9.97 17.64
C GLY A 15 -4.87 -9.11 16.93
N SER A 16 -5.03 -7.83 17.30
CA SER A 16 -5.95 -6.92 16.62
C SER A 16 -5.35 -6.33 15.35
N TYR A 17 -6.21 -6.13 14.34
CA TYR A 17 -5.81 -5.42 13.12
C TYR A 17 -5.81 -3.91 13.37
N GLN A 18 -4.76 -3.24 12.93
CA GLN A 18 -4.53 -1.81 13.07
C GLN A 18 -4.07 -1.20 11.74
N GLY A 19 -4.22 0.11 11.58
CA GLY A 19 -3.68 0.87 10.47
C GLY A 19 -4.71 1.67 9.67
N TYR A 20 -4.22 2.40 8.70
CA TYR A 20 -5.02 3.32 7.89
C TYR A 20 -6.16 2.64 7.13
N ASP A 21 -5.87 1.51 6.49
CA ASP A 21 -6.88 0.69 5.79
C ASP A 21 -7.91 0.11 6.76
N ILE A 22 -7.51 -0.19 8.01
CA ILE A 22 -8.39 -0.74 9.03
C ILE A 22 -9.41 0.31 9.49
N GLU A 23 -9.04 1.58 9.58
CA GLU A 23 -9.98 2.65 9.91
C GLU A 23 -11.12 2.70 8.89
N LEU A 24 -10.81 2.63 7.59
CA LEU A 24 -11.83 2.58 6.55
C LEU A 24 -12.67 1.30 6.64
N GLY A 25 -12.05 0.15 6.84
CA GLY A 25 -12.76 -1.13 6.96
C GLY A 25 -13.74 -1.14 8.13
N ASN A 26 -13.34 -0.61 9.29
CA ASN A 26 -14.21 -0.47 10.47
C ASN A 26 -15.38 0.48 10.20
N GLN A 27 -15.11 1.59 9.50
CA GLN A 27 -16.15 2.57 9.19
C GLN A 27 -17.17 2.01 8.18
N LEU A 28 -16.70 1.35 7.11
CA LEU A 28 -17.58 0.69 6.13
C LEU A 28 -18.48 -0.37 6.80
N ALA A 29 -17.92 -1.19 7.69
CA ALA A 29 -18.70 -2.19 8.41
C ALA A 29 -19.77 -1.56 9.32
N LYS A 30 -19.42 -0.47 10.01
CA LYS A 30 -20.34 0.30 10.84
C LYS A 30 -21.50 0.87 10.02
N ASP A 31 -21.20 1.48 8.87
CA ASP A 31 -22.21 2.12 8.03
C ASP A 31 -23.07 1.11 7.27
N LEU A 32 -22.54 -0.10 7.00
CA LEU A 32 -23.31 -1.26 6.55
C LEU A 32 -24.16 -1.92 7.65
N GLY A 33 -23.92 -1.60 8.91
CA GLY A 33 -24.61 -2.24 10.04
C GLY A 33 -24.19 -3.69 10.27
N VAL A 34 -22.96 -4.08 9.91
CA VAL A 34 -22.44 -5.46 10.00
C VAL A 34 -21.18 -5.53 10.85
N LYS A 35 -20.82 -6.75 11.26
CA LYS A 35 -19.51 -7.01 11.89
C LYS A 35 -18.46 -7.28 10.82
N VAL A 36 -17.30 -6.68 10.96
CA VAL A 36 -16.17 -6.97 10.09
C VAL A 36 -15.40 -8.19 10.60
N LYS A 37 -14.94 -9.01 9.64
CA LYS A 37 -13.96 -10.08 9.87
C LYS A 37 -12.76 -9.81 8.96
N TYR A 38 -11.61 -9.54 9.54
CA TYR A 38 -10.38 -9.36 8.79
C TYR A 38 -9.71 -10.69 8.48
N ILE A 39 -9.14 -10.77 7.26
CA ILE A 39 -8.35 -11.90 6.78
C ILE A 39 -7.06 -11.34 6.20
N SER A 40 -5.91 -11.82 6.69
CA SER A 40 -4.60 -11.45 6.13
C SER A 40 -4.43 -11.98 4.71
N VAL A 41 -3.77 -11.20 3.87
CA VAL A 41 -3.53 -11.53 2.46
C VAL A 41 -2.13 -11.06 2.06
N ASP A 42 -1.43 -11.83 1.25
CA ASP A 42 -0.22 -11.40 0.56
C ASP A 42 -0.54 -10.55 -0.66
N ALA A 43 0.37 -9.68 -1.07
CA ALA A 43 0.11 -8.73 -2.16
C ALA A 43 -0.31 -9.44 -3.47
N ALA A 44 0.29 -10.58 -3.79
CA ALA A 44 -0.02 -11.37 -4.99
C ALA A 44 -1.44 -11.96 -4.99
N ASN A 45 -2.02 -12.20 -3.82
CA ASN A 45 -3.30 -12.89 -3.66
C ASN A 45 -4.51 -11.94 -3.51
N ARG A 46 -4.30 -10.61 -3.57
CA ARG A 46 -5.37 -9.62 -3.32
C ARG A 46 -6.58 -9.78 -4.25
N ALA A 47 -6.34 -9.94 -5.55
CA ALA A 47 -7.42 -10.15 -6.53
C ALA A 47 -8.05 -11.54 -6.39
N GLU A 48 -7.22 -12.58 -6.20
CA GLU A 48 -7.70 -13.97 -6.09
C GLU A 48 -8.66 -14.17 -4.91
N TYR A 49 -8.43 -13.50 -3.77
CA TYR A 49 -9.34 -13.60 -2.63
C TYR A 49 -10.73 -13.03 -2.90
N LEU A 50 -10.84 -12.01 -3.78
CA LEU A 50 -12.12 -11.50 -4.26
C LEU A 50 -12.75 -12.46 -5.29
N ILE A 51 -11.98 -12.96 -6.26
CA ILE A 51 -12.44 -13.84 -7.32
C ILE A 51 -12.99 -15.14 -6.72
N SER A 52 -12.31 -15.69 -5.72
CA SER A 52 -12.72 -16.94 -5.03
C SER A 52 -13.78 -16.75 -3.94
N ASN A 53 -14.33 -15.54 -3.76
CA ASN A 53 -15.27 -15.20 -2.70
C ASN A 53 -14.74 -15.48 -1.27
N LYS A 54 -13.44 -15.48 -1.07
CA LYS A 54 -12.84 -15.63 0.25
C LYS A 54 -13.01 -14.37 1.10
N VAL A 55 -13.11 -13.20 0.44
CA VAL A 55 -13.41 -11.90 1.04
C VAL A 55 -14.39 -11.12 0.16
N ASP A 56 -15.15 -10.20 0.76
CA ASP A 56 -16.08 -9.33 0.06
C ASP A 56 -15.42 -8.05 -0.44
N ILE A 57 -14.45 -7.54 0.33
CA ILE A 57 -13.72 -6.29 0.06
C ILE A 57 -12.22 -6.50 0.30
N THR A 58 -11.39 -6.03 -0.59
CA THR A 58 -9.95 -5.92 -0.38
C THR A 58 -9.58 -4.48 -0.05
N LEU A 59 -9.09 -4.28 1.17
CA LEU A 59 -8.49 -3.04 1.70
C LEU A 59 -7.05 -3.36 2.11
N ALA A 60 -6.17 -3.53 1.16
CA ALA A 60 -4.79 -3.95 1.37
C ALA A 60 -3.83 -3.08 0.56
N ASN A 61 -3.93 -1.76 0.78
CA ASN A 61 -3.13 -0.76 0.07
C ASN A 61 -3.07 -1.07 -1.44
N PHE A 62 -4.27 -1.27 -2.03
CA PHE A 62 -4.41 -1.89 -3.34
C PHE A 62 -4.40 -0.82 -4.43
N THR A 63 -3.24 -0.63 -5.04
CA THR A 63 -3.03 0.34 -6.13
C THR A 63 -3.92 0.03 -7.32
N VAL A 64 -4.62 1.03 -7.81
CA VAL A 64 -5.48 0.96 -8.99
C VAL A 64 -4.60 0.90 -10.24
N THR A 65 -4.66 -0.20 -10.99
CA THR A 65 -3.98 -0.36 -12.27
C THR A 65 -4.93 -0.94 -13.33
N ASP A 66 -4.67 -0.68 -14.60
CA ASP A 66 -5.52 -1.20 -15.68
C ASP A 66 -5.54 -2.73 -15.74
N GLU A 67 -4.42 -3.37 -15.37
CA GLU A 67 -4.36 -4.84 -15.31
C GLU A 67 -5.25 -5.38 -14.18
N ARG A 68 -5.23 -4.75 -13.01
CA ARG A 68 -6.06 -5.14 -11.87
C ARG A 68 -7.55 -4.87 -12.12
N LYS A 69 -7.89 -3.77 -12.82
CA LYS A 69 -9.27 -3.46 -13.24
C LYS A 69 -9.89 -4.53 -14.14
N LYS A 70 -9.09 -5.33 -14.83
CA LYS A 70 -9.61 -6.47 -15.60
C LYS A 70 -10.13 -7.60 -14.71
N GLN A 71 -9.63 -7.70 -13.49
CA GLN A 71 -9.91 -8.80 -12.56
C GLN A 71 -10.91 -8.42 -11.45
N VAL A 72 -10.89 -7.18 -11.00
CA VAL A 72 -11.71 -6.67 -9.89
C VAL A 72 -12.29 -5.30 -10.24
N ASP A 73 -13.28 -4.85 -9.48
CA ASP A 73 -13.80 -3.48 -9.57
C ASP A 73 -13.29 -2.65 -8.39
N PHE A 74 -12.71 -1.49 -8.70
CA PHE A 74 -12.21 -0.55 -7.71
C PHE A 74 -13.25 0.51 -7.37
N ALA A 75 -13.36 0.82 -6.11
CA ALA A 75 -14.10 1.96 -5.60
C ALA A 75 -13.34 3.28 -5.83
N LEU A 76 -13.92 4.38 -5.40
CA LEU A 76 -13.25 5.69 -5.37
C LEU A 76 -11.97 5.61 -4.51
N PRO A 77 -10.88 6.28 -4.93
CA PRO A 77 -9.62 6.23 -4.22
C PRO A 77 -9.66 6.99 -2.90
N TYR A 78 -8.80 6.58 -1.96
CA TYR A 78 -8.66 7.23 -0.66
C TYR A 78 -7.22 7.65 -0.33
N MET A 79 -6.26 7.32 -1.20
CA MET A 79 -4.84 7.66 -1.01
C MET A 79 -4.12 7.81 -2.35
N LYS A 80 -3.13 8.71 -2.40
CA LYS A 80 -2.17 8.88 -3.51
C LYS A 80 -0.89 8.14 -3.17
N VAL A 81 -0.25 7.54 -4.16
CA VAL A 81 1.04 6.87 -4.03
C VAL A 81 1.89 7.04 -5.30
N SER A 82 3.17 6.78 -5.17
CA SER A 82 4.13 6.55 -6.23
C SER A 82 5.07 5.43 -5.78
N LEU A 83 5.99 4.97 -6.61
CA LEU A 83 7.02 4.05 -6.16
C LEU A 83 8.16 4.80 -5.49
N GLY A 84 8.77 4.16 -4.48
CA GLY A 84 9.97 4.63 -3.82
C GLY A 84 11.04 3.55 -3.73
N VAL A 85 12.28 3.96 -3.47
CA VAL A 85 13.40 3.05 -3.23
C VAL A 85 14.11 3.46 -1.95
N VAL A 86 14.20 2.52 -1.02
CA VAL A 86 14.96 2.64 0.22
C VAL A 86 16.22 1.81 0.14
N SER A 87 17.33 2.33 0.66
CA SER A 87 18.62 1.65 0.71
C SER A 87 19.43 2.06 1.94
N PRO A 88 20.48 1.31 2.32
CA PRO A 88 21.39 1.75 3.37
C PRO A 88 21.99 3.13 3.07
N LYS A 89 22.11 3.98 4.08
CA LYS A 89 22.73 5.32 3.96
C LYS A 89 24.16 5.29 3.44
N THR A 90 24.88 4.21 3.75
CA THR A 90 26.26 3.98 3.28
C THR A 90 26.37 3.67 1.80
N GLY A 91 25.27 3.32 1.15
CA GLY A 91 25.15 3.03 -0.28
C GLY A 91 23.85 3.58 -0.83
N LEU A 92 23.55 4.86 -0.52
CA LEU A 92 22.27 5.46 -0.87
C LEU A 92 22.04 5.48 -2.39
N ILE A 93 20.92 4.91 -2.80
CA ILE A 93 20.46 4.86 -4.20
C ILE A 93 19.53 6.03 -4.45
N THR A 94 19.96 6.98 -5.25
CA THR A 94 19.21 8.21 -5.58
C THR A 94 18.76 8.29 -7.04
N ASP A 95 19.21 7.34 -7.87
CA ASP A 95 18.86 7.20 -9.28
C ASP A 95 18.77 5.71 -9.65
N VAL A 96 17.81 5.36 -10.49
CA VAL A 96 17.56 3.97 -10.91
C VAL A 96 18.79 3.32 -11.58
N LYS A 97 19.59 4.09 -12.32
CA LYS A 97 20.82 3.60 -12.94
C LYS A 97 21.84 3.07 -11.94
N GLN A 98 21.82 3.54 -10.70
CA GLN A 98 22.70 3.03 -9.64
C GLN A 98 22.33 1.61 -9.19
N LEU A 99 21.17 1.09 -9.61
CA LEU A 99 20.75 -0.29 -9.37
C LEU A 99 21.36 -1.28 -10.39
N GLU A 100 21.97 -0.80 -11.47
CA GLU A 100 22.66 -1.67 -12.42
C GLU A 100 23.76 -2.48 -11.71
N GLY A 101 23.75 -3.80 -11.90
CA GLY A 101 24.67 -4.72 -11.23
C GLY A 101 24.38 -4.99 -9.75
N LYS A 102 23.34 -4.39 -9.19
CA LYS A 102 22.88 -4.58 -7.81
C LYS A 102 21.66 -5.49 -7.75
N THR A 103 21.30 -5.90 -6.54
CA THR A 103 20.10 -6.69 -6.28
C THR A 103 19.03 -5.80 -5.63
N LEU A 104 17.91 -5.61 -6.33
CA LEU A 104 16.74 -4.91 -5.81
C LEU A 104 15.75 -5.91 -5.21
N ILE A 105 15.39 -5.72 -3.96
CA ILE A 105 14.33 -6.49 -3.31
C ILE A 105 12.98 -5.90 -3.70
N VAL A 106 12.01 -6.77 -4.01
CA VAL A 106 10.60 -6.41 -4.21
C VAL A 106 9.70 -7.46 -3.58
N THR A 107 8.47 -7.07 -3.23
CA THR A 107 7.44 -8.00 -2.80
C THR A 107 6.61 -8.42 -4.01
N LYS A 108 6.32 -9.72 -4.15
CA LYS A 108 5.53 -10.27 -5.27
C LYS A 108 4.12 -9.68 -5.33
N GLY A 109 3.61 -9.46 -6.55
CA GLY A 109 2.27 -8.91 -6.80
C GLY A 109 2.15 -7.41 -6.55
N THR A 110 3.28 -6.69 -6.36
CA THR A 110 3.31 -5.24 -6.20
C THR A 110 3.51 -4.51 -7.52
N THR A 111 3.16 -3.23 -7.55
CA THR A 111 3.44 -2.35 -8.70
C THR A 111 4.94 -2.14 -8.90
N ALA A 112 5.73 -2.19 -7.83
CA ALA A 112 7.19 -2.12 -7.93
C ALA A 112 7.76 -3.32 -8.70
N GLU A 113 7.35 -4.56 -8.39
CA GLU A 113 7.75 -5.73 -9.16
C GLU A 113 7.45 -5.55 -10.65
N THR A 114 6.20 -5.22 -10.99
CA THR A 114 5.78 -5.04 -12.38
C THR A 114 6.53 -3.90 -13.09
N TYR A 115 6.76 -2.79 -12.39
CA TYR A 115 7.47 -1.64 -12.92
C TYR A 115 8.90 -1.99 -13.33
N PHE A 116 9.64 -2.62 -12.43
CA PHE A 116 11.03 -2.98 -12.71
C PHE A 116 11.16 -4.09 -13.75
N GLU A 117 10.30 -5.10 -13.73
CA GLU A 117 10.29 -6.14 -14.78
C GLU A 117 10.05 -5.56 -16.17
N LYS A 118 9.16 -4.56 -16.27
CA LYS A 118 8.79 -3.97 -17.56
C LYS A 118 9.79 -2.93 -18.04
N ASN A 119 10.25 -2.04 -17.16
CA ASN A 119 11.02 -0.86 -17.56
C ASN A 119 12.53 -1.02 -17.33
N HIS A 120 12.94 -1.93 -16.46
CA HIS A 120 14.32 -2.15 -16.06
C HIS A 120 14.65 -3.64 -15.94
N PRO A 121 14.47 -4.44 -17.03
CA PRO A 121 14.70 -5.88 -17.01
C PRO A 121 16.17 -6.25 -16.75
N GLU A 122 17.11 -5.30 -16.89
CA GLU A 122 18.52 -5.45 -16.58
C GLU A 122 18.81 -5.49 -15.06
N ILE A 123 17.89 -4.99 -14.22
CA ILE A 123 18.06 -4.97 -12.77
C ILE A 123 17.67 -6.34 -12.20
N LYS A 124 18.57 -6.93 -11.41
CA LYS A 124 18.32 -8.20 -10.74
C LYS A 124 17.31 -8.01 -9.62
N LEU A 125 16.11 -8.61 -9.75
CA LEU A 125 15.09 -8.63 -8.71
C LEU A 125 15.25 -9.85 -7.81
N GLN A 126 15.17 -9.62 -6.48
CA GLN A 126 14.98 -10.64 -5.47
C GLN A 126 13.59 -10.47 -4.86
N LYS A 127 12.75 -11.50 -5.01
CA LYS A 127 11.32 -11.43 -4.74
C LYS A 127 10.93 -12.24 -3.52
N TYR A 128 10.14 -11.65 -2.64
CA TYR A 128 9.58 -12.31 -1.46
C TYR A 128 8.06 -12.28 -1.50
N ASP A 129 7.41 -13.20 -0.80
CA ASP A 129 5.95 -13.28 -0.76
C ASP A 129 5.36 -12.25 0.21
N GLN A 130 6.04 -11.96 1.32
CA GLN A 130 5.58 -11.06 2.38
C GLN A 130 6.47 -9.82 2.52
N TYR A 131 5.88 -8.73 3.01
CA TYR A 131 6.62 -7.49 3.27
C TYR A 131 7.63 -7.65 4.40
N SER A 132 7.26 -8.37 5.47
CA SER A 132 8.17 -8.71 6.57
C SER A 132 9.44 -9.40 6.09
N ASP A 133 9.32 -10.36 5.15
CA ASP A 133 10.47 -11.06 4.58
C ASP A 133 11.33 -10.14 3.69
N SER A 134 10.67 -9.26 2.91
CA SER A 134 11.36 -8.27 2.08
C SER A 134 12.21 -7.31 2.92
N TYR A 135 11.63 -6.78 3.99
CA TYR A 135 12.36 -5.90 4.91
C TYR A 135 13.46 -6.61 5.68
N GLN A 136 13.21 -7.84 6.14
CA GLN A 136 14.24 -8.63 6.81
C GLN A 136 15.41 -8.93 5.86
N ALA A 137 15.12 -9.20 4.58
CA ALA A 137 16.15 -9.41 3.58
C ALA A 137 17.04 -8.16 3.37
N LEU A 138 16.45 -6.96 3.39
CA LEU A 138 17.20 -5.72 3.32
C LEU A 138 18.07 -5.51 4.56
N LEU A 139 17.51 -5.73 5.75
CA LEU A 139 18.25 -5.64 7.02
C LEU A 139 19.43 -6.62 7.08
N ASP A 140 19.27 -7.82 6.54
CA ASP A 140 20.30 -8.87 6.49
C ASP A 140 21.34 -8.63 5.36
N GLY A 141 21.18 -7.57 4.55
CA GLY A 141 22.07 -7.28 3.42
C GLY A 141 21.95 -8.29 2.27
N ARG A 142 20.82 -8.99 2.14
CA ARG A 142 20.55 -9.93 1.04
C ARG A 142 20.19 -9.23 -0.27
N GLY A 143 20.03 -7.93 -0.26
CA GLY A 143 19.86 -7.05 -1.40
C GLY A 143 20.39 -5.65 -1.10
N ASP A 144 20.63 -4.87 -2.13
CA ASP A 144 21.22 -3.53 -2.02
C ASP A 144 20.17 -2.44 -1.73
N ALA A 145 18.93 -2.67 -2.13
CA ALA A 145 17.81 -1.76 -1.95
C ALA A 145 16.48 -2.53 -1.96
N PHE A 146 15.41 -1.86 -1.49
CA PHE A 146 14.03 -2.36 -1.57
C PHE A 146 13.12 -1.32 -2.19
N SER A 147 12.23 -1.74 -3.09
CA SER A 147 11.22 -0.89 -3.72
C SER A 147 9.81 -1.38 -3.46
N THR A 148 8.97 -0.44 -3.07
CA THR A 148 7.52 -0.55 -2.96
C THR A 148 6.91 0.86 -3.01
N ASP A 149 5.67 1.06 -2.53
CA ASP A 149 5.07 2.39 -2.44
C ASP A 149 5.95 3.36 -1.65
N ASN A 150 6.10 4.58 -2.17
CA ASN A 150 6.94 5.62 -1.54
C ASN A 150 6.51 5.94 -0.11
N THR A 151 5.21 5.89 0.16
CA THR A 151 4.62 6.07 1.48
C THR A 151 5.09 5.01 2.47
N GLU A 152 5.22 3.77 2.02
CA GLU A 152 5.65 2.65 2.85
C GLU A 152 7.15 2.67 3.12
N VAL A 153 7.98 2.82 2.08
CA VAL A 153 9.44 2.89 2.28
C VAL A 153 9.84 4.06 3.17
N LEU A 154 9.08 5.19 3.10
CA LEU A 154 9.29 6.31 4.01
C LEU A 154 8.97 5.96 5.46
N ALA A 155 7.81 5.35 5.71
CA ALA A 155 7.42 4.92 7.05
C ALA A 155 8.47 3.98 7.65
N TRP A 156 8.90 2.98 6.87
CA TRP A 156 9.90 2.02 7.31
C TRP A 156 11.27 2.66 7.57
N ALA A 157 11.73 3.57 6.69
CA ALA A 157 13.02 4.25 6.86
C ALA A 157 13.07 5.14 8.10
N LEU A 158 11.95 5.76 8.47
CA LEU A 158 11.85 6.58 9.69
C LEU A 158 12.03 5.74 10.97
N GLU A 159 11.61 4.48 10.95
CA GLU A 159 11.80 3.55 12.05
C GLU A 159 13.18 2.85 12.02
N ASN A 160 13.89 2.87 10.88
CA ASN A 160 15.15 2.16 10.65
C ASN A 160 16.31 3.13 10.30
N LYS A 161 16.94 3.74 11.32
CA LYS A 161 17.89 4.86 11.21
C LYS A 161 19.10 4.65 10.27
N GLY A 162 19.46 3.41 9.95
CA GLY A 162 20.56 3.08 9.03
C GLY A 162 20.19 3.19 7.55
N PHE A 163 18.92 3.46 7.24
CA PHE A 163 18.35 3.46 5.89
C PHE A 163 17.76 4.81 5.54
N GLU A 164 17.62 5.08 4.25
CA GLU A 164 17.05 6.31 3.72
C GLU A 164 16.38 6.07 2.37
N VAL A 165 15.30 6.82 2.10
CA VAL A 165 14.61 6.80 0.82
C VAL A 165 15.34 7.75 -0.12
N GLY A 166 16.15 7.22 -1.02
CA GLY A 166 16.89 8.03 -1.99
C GLY A 166 16.09 8.34 -3.25
N ILE A 167 15.12 7.48 -3.62
CA ILE A 167 14.16 7.75 -4.70
C ILE A 167 12.78 7.84 -4.07
N THR A 168 12.21 9.04 -4.06
CA THR A 168 10.94 9.36 -3.38
C THR A 168 9.72 9.28 -4.28
N SER A 169 9.94 9.28 -5.60
CA SER A 169 8.87 9.11 -6.60
C SER A 169 9.45 8.50 -7.87
N LEU A 170 8.87 7.40 -8.32
CA LEU A 170 9.27 6.68 -9.52
C LEU A 170 8.03 6.21 -10.27
N GLY A 171 8.03 6.38 -11.60
CA GLY A 171 6.86 6.15 -12.43
C GLY A 171 5.80 7.25 -12.29
N ASP A 172 4.62 7.01 -12.88
CA ASP A 172 3.50 7.91 -12.77
C ASP A 172 2.86 7.80 -11.37
N PRO A 173 2.27 8.88 -10.84
CA PRO A 173 1.48 8.81 -9.62
C PRO A 173 0.28 7.89 -9.78
N ASP A 174 0.03 7.09 -8.78
CA ASP A 174 -1.07 6.13 -8.69
C ASP A 174 -2.00 6.44 -7.50
N THR A 175 -3.10 5.74 -7.41
CA THR A 175 -4.03 5.82 -6.28
C THR A 175 -4.27 4.45 -5.65
N ILE A 176 -4.60 4.48 -4.36
CA ILE A 176 -5.07 3.32 -3.60
C ILE A 176 -6.59 3.40 -3.48
N ALA A 177 -7.26 2.27 -3.71
CA ALA A 177 -8.70 2.15 -3.55
C ALA A 177 -9.11 0.79 -2.98
N ALA A 178 -10.29 0.74 -2.36
CA ALA A 178 -10.95 -0.51 -2.03
C ALA A 178 -11.33 -1.26 -3.31
N ALA A 179 -11.27 -2.57 -3.29
CA ALA A 179 -11.71 -3.39 -4.41
C ALA A 179 -12.76 -4.41 -3.97
N VAL A 180 -13.68 -4.70 -4.89
CA VAL A 180 -14.73 -5.72 -4.76
C VAL A 180 -14.62 -6.72 -5.91
N GLN A 181 -15.29 -7.86 -5.78
CA GLN A 181 -15.39 -8.82 -6.87
C GLN A 181 -15.98 -8.16 -8.12
N LYS A 182 -15.43 -8.50 -9.27
CA LYS A 182 -15.89 -7.99 -10.57
C LYS A 182 -17.39 -8.20 -10.76
N GLY A 183 -18.10 -7.09 -11.05
CA GLY A 183 -19.55 -7.08 -11.26
C GLY A 183 -20.39 -6.97 -9.98
N ASN A 184 -19.80 -6.89 -8.79
CA ASN A 184 -20.56 -6.64 -7.56
C ASN A 184 -20.91 -5.14 -7.43
N GLN A 185 -21.82 -4.69 -8.30
CA GLN A 185 -22.16 -3.28 -8.43
C GLN A 185 -22.84 -2.71 -7.18
N GLU A 186 -23.67 -3.51 -6.48
CA GLU A 186 -24.37 -3.07 -5.28
C GLU A 186 -23.40 -2.67 -4.16
N LEU A 187 -22.41 -3.52 -3.89
CA LEU A 187 -21.40 -3.25 -2.89
C LEU A 187 -20.48 -2.10 -3.32
N LEU A 188 -20.11 -2.04 -4.60
CA LEU A 188 -19.30 -0.96 -5.15
C LEU A 188 -19.99 0.40 -5.01
N ASP A 189 -21.27 0.48 -5.36
CA ASP A 189 -22.06 1.72 -5.25
C ASP A 189 -22.20 2.16 -3.79
N PHE A 190 -22.38 1.21 -2.88
CA PHE A 190 -22.40 1.52 -1.45
C PHE A 190 -21.07 2.14 -1.00
N ILE A 191 -19.94 1.47 -1.30
CA ILE A 191 -18.62 1.95 -0.90
C ILE A 191 -18.35 3.35 -1.47
N ASN A 192 -18.67 3.59 -2.74
CA ASN A 192 -18.48 4.88 -3.38
C ASN A 192 -19.27 5.99 -2.70
N LYS A 193 -20.57 5.76 -2.44
CA LYS A 193 -21.42 6.73 -1.72
C LYS A 193 -20.90 7.00 -0.31
N ASP A 194 -20.41 5.98 0.36
CA ASP A 194 -19.87 6.13 1.71
C ASP A 194 -18.55 6.90 1.70
N ILE A 195 -17.64 6.63 0.77
CA ILE A 195 -16.41 7.41 0.58
C ILE A 195 -16.72 8.89 0.32
N GLU A 196 -17.70 9.20 -0.53
CA GLU A 196 -18.12 10.58 -0.79
C GLU A 196 -18.70 11.27 0.47
N LYS A 197 -19.48 10.54 1.28
CA LYS A 197 -20.01 11.02 2.56
C LYS A 197 -18.87 11.27 3.55
N LEU A 198 -18.00 10.30 3.73
CA LEU A 198 -16.85 10.37 4.63
C LEU A 198 -15.90 11.52 4.26
N GLY A 199 -15.72 11.79 2.97
CA GLY A 199 -14.92 12.92 2.49
C GLY A 199 -15.46 14.28 2.96
N LYS A 200 -16.79 14.45 3.06
CA LYS A 200 -17.40 15.68 3.61
C LYS A 200 -17.14 15.86 5.11
N GLU A 201 -16.77 14.78 5.79
CA GLU A 201 -16.48 14.76 7.23
C GLU A 201 -14.98 14.83 7.53
N ASN A 202 -14.12 14.96 6.50
CA ASN A 202 -12.65 14.86 6.60
C ASN A 202 -12.21 13.56 7.28
N PHE A 203 -12.85 12.45 6.94
CA PHE A 203 -12.59 11.16 7.56
C PHE A 203 -11.16 10.68 7.30
N PHE A 204 -10.70 10.79 6.04
CA PHE A 204 -9.39 10.26 5.65
C PHE A 204 -8.24 11.07 6.24
N HIS A 205 -8.38 12.39 6.40
CA HIS A 205 -7.42 13.20 7.16
C HIS A 205 -7.41 12.82 8.64
N LYS A 206 -8.56 12.59 9.26
CA LYS A 206 -8.62 12.12 10.66
C LYS A 206 -8.01 10.74 10.84
N ALA A 207 -8.22 9.83 9.87
CA ALA A 207 -7.58 8.52 9.85
C ALA A 207 -6.05 8.64 9.69
N TYR A 208 -5.57 9.56 8.83
CA TYR A 208 -4.15 9.88 8.70
C TYR A 208 -3.56 10.34 10.04
N GLU A 209 -4.17 11.32 10.69
CA GLU A 209 -3.68 11.83 11.99
C GLU A 209 -3.61 10.72 13.05
N LYS A 210 -4.56 9.80 13.04
CA LYS A 210 -4.61 8.69 13.99
C LYS A 210 -3.59 7.61 13.72
N THR A 211 -3.31 7.29 12.44
CA THR A 211 -2.59 6.06 12.06
C THR A 211 -1.24 6.33 11.39
N LEU A 212 -1.16 7.30 10.49
CA LEU A 212 0.03 7.58 9.68
C LEU A 212 0.91 8.67 10.30
N HIS A 213 0.32 9.74 10.80
CA HIS A 213 1.05 10.86 11.41
C HIS A 213 1.98 10.45 12.57
N PRO A 214 1.62 9.49 13.46
CA PRO A 214 2.54 9.03 14.50
C PRO A 214 3.84 8.46 13.97
N THR A 215 3.84 7.87 12.78
CA THR A 215 5.04 7.36 12.11
C THR A 215 5.75 8.46 11.30
N TYR A 216 5.00 9.23 10.51
CA TYR A 216 5.60 10.23 9.61
C TYR A 216 6.06 11.51 10.31
N GLY A 217 5.36 11.97 11.36
CA GLY A 217 5.60 13.27 11.93
C GLY A 217 5.53 14.35 10.86
N TYR A 218 6.59 15.13 10.72
CA TYR A 218 6.71 16.20 9.70
C TYR A 218 7.29 15.72 8.35
N ALA A 219 7.65 14.45 8.22
CA ALA A 219 8.26 13.92 6.99
C ALA A 219 7.27 13.76 5.83
N ALA A 220 5.96 13.69 6.13
CA ALA A 220 4.89 13.69 5.14
C ALA A 220 3.70 14.52 5.65
N LYS A 221 2.93 15.07 4.72
CA LYS A 221 1.71 15.84 5.03
C LYS A 221 0.49 15.06 4.56
N ALA A 222 -0.61 15.18 5.30
CA ALA A 222 -1.87 14.54 4.94
C ALA A 222 -2.31 14.92 3.51
N ASP A 223 -2.27 16.21 3.15
CA ASP A 223 -2.69 16.72 1.84
C ASP A 223 -1.90 16.12 0.66
N ASP A 224 -0.67 15.67 0.89
CA ASP A 224 0.16 15.05 -0.16
C ASP A 224 -0.27 13.60 -0.44
N LEU A 225 -0.88 12.92 0.54
CA LEU A 225 -1.19 11.50 0.51
C LEU A 225 -2.68 11.17 0.46
N VAL A 226 -3.49 11.93 1.20
CA VAL A 226 -4.91 11.65 1.40
C VAL A 226 -5.74 12.08 0.19
N VAL A 227 -6.76 11.29 -0.13
CA VAL A 227 -7.80 11.63 -1.10
C VAL A 227 -9.14 11.64 -0.37
N GLU A 228 -9.70 12.83 -0.18
CA GLU A 228 -11.03 12.97 0.44
C GLU A 228 -12.15 12.83 -0.59
N GLY A 229 -13.13 11.98 -0.26
CA GLY A 229 -14.32 11.78 -1.10
C GLY A 229 -14.04 11.26 -2.50
N GLY A 230 -12.89 10.62 -2.72
CA GLY A 230 -12.50 10.06 -4.01
C GLY A 230 -12.07 11.09 -5.05
N LYS A 231 -11.87 12.36 -4.66
CA LYS A 231 -11.47 13.43 -5.58
C LYS A 231 -9.94 13.51 -5.64
N VAL A 232 -9.41 13.17 -6.80
CA VAL A 232 -7.99 13.33 -7.13
C VAL A 232 -7.85 14.62 -7.89
N ASP A 233 -7.21 15.63 -7.29
CA ASP A 233 -6.90 16.92 -7.93
C ASP A 233 -5.70 16.77 -8.86
#